data_f3dfbea109906f103e9caefd95f660da
#
_entry.id   f3dfbea109906f103e9caefd95f660da
#
_cell.length_a   1.000
_cell.length_b   1.000
_cell.length_c   1.000
_cell.angle_alpha   90.00
_cell.angle_beta   90.00
_cell.angle_gamma   90.00
#
_symmetry.space_group_name_H-M   'P 1'
#
loop_
_entity.id
_entity.type
_entity.pdbx_description
1 polymer ?
#
loop_
_entity_poly.entity_id
_entity_poly.type
_entity_poly.pdbx_seq_one_letter_code
_entity_poly.pdbx_strand_id
1 'polypeptide(L)'
;MNDAINHTACETLFTQARTHNGWLDKPVSDAQLQAVWDLMKMGPTSANCSPARIVFVRSAEGKEKLRPTLSSGNLQKTMQAPVTAIVAWDSAFYDRLPTLFPHGDARSWFTSSPQLAEETAFRNSSLQAAYLIFACRALGLDTGPMSGFDREKVDAAFFADNGWKSNLLVNNGYGDPGKLYGRLPRLSFDEACLLA
;
A
#
# COMPACT_ATOMS: atom_id res chain seq x y z
N MET A 1 -18.73 24.85 -1.03
CA MET A 1 -18.93 23.48 -0.51
C MET A 1 -18.35 22.55 -1.56
N ASN A 2 -17.61 21.53 -1.13
CA ASN A 2 -17.18 20.49 -2.07
C ASN A 2 -18.36 19.55 -2.30
N ASP A 3 -18.68 19.28 -3.57
CA ASP A 3 -19.69 18.28 -3.90
C ASP A 3 -19.17 16.87 -3.56
N ALA A 4 -20.10 16.00 -3.12
CA ALA A 4 -19.77 14.59 -2.93
C ALA A 4 -19.40 13.95 -4.27
N ILE A 5 -18.47 12.99 -4.25
CA ILE A 5 -18.20 12.18 -5.45
C ILE A 5 -19.49 11.45 -5.88
N ASN A 6 -19.63 11.23 -7.18
CA ASN A 6 -20.82 10.57 -7.71
C ASN A 6 -20.89 9.08 -7.31
N HIS A 7 -22.07 8.48 -7.50
CA HIS A 7 -22.34 7.07 -7.14
C HIS A 7 -21.34 6.10 -7.81
N THR A 8 -21.05 6.30 -9.09
CA THR A 8 -20.11 5.45 -9.85
C THR A 8 -18.71 5.47 -9.26
N ALA A 9 -18.22 6.64 -8.81
CA ALA A 9 -16.93 6.74 -8.13
C ALA A 9 -16.94 6.00 -6.77
N CYS A 10 -18.05 6.09 -6.01
CA CYS A 10 -18.21 5.31 -4.78
C CYS A 10 -18.20 3.80 -5.06
N GLU A 11 -18.86 3.34 -6.12
CA GLU A 11 -18.85 1.94 -6.54
C GLU A 11 -17.43 1.49 -6.89
N THR A 12 -16.72 2.24 -7.71
CA THR A 12 -15.35 1.92 -8.13
C THR A 12 -14.39 1.83 -6.95
N LEU A 13 -14.47 2.76 -6.02
CA LEU A 13 -13.53 2.83 -4.90
C LEU A 13 -13.88 1.86 -3.77
N PHE A 14 -15.17 1.60 -3.51
CA PHE A 14 -15.64 0.90 -2.32
C PHE A 14 -16.59 -0.26 -2.60
N THR A 15 -17.81 0.03 -3.06
CA THR A 15 -18.93 -0.93 -2.98
C THR A 15 -18.84 -2.05 -4.01
N GLN A 16 -18.31 -1.80 -5.20
CA GLN A 16 -18.07 -2.82 -6.22
C GLN A 16 -16.61 -3.31 -6.25
N ALA A 17 -15.70 -2.58 -5.60
CA ALA A 17 -14.30 -2.97 -5.54
C ALA A 17 -14.12 -4.32 -4.84
N ARG A 18 -13.15 -5.11 -5.33
CA ARG A 18 -12.85 -6.45 -4.83
C ARG A 18 -11.34 -6.62 -4.58
N THR A 19 -11.01 -7.54 -3.68
CA THR A 19 -9.66 -8.07 -3.56
C THR A 19 -9.49 -9.21 -4.55
N HIS A 20 -8.53 -9.10 -5.48
CA HIS A 20 -8.29 -10.09 -6.51
C HIS A 20 -7.21 -11.10 -6.12
N ASN A 21 -7.43 -12.36 -6.48
CA ASN A 21 -6.55 -13.50 -6.23
C ASN A 21 -6.08 -14.18 -7.53
N GLY A 22 -6.51 -13.68 -8.67
CA GLY A 22 -6.08 -14.11 -10.00
C GLY A 22 -6.05 -12.91 -10.94
N TRP A 23 -5.26 -13.00 -12.00
CA TRP A 23 -4.91 -11.88 -12.85
C TRP A 23 -5.05 -12.26 -14.32
N LEU A 24 -5.50 -11.29 -15.11
CA LEU A 24 -5.44 -11.37 -16.58
C LEU A 24 -4.00 -11.12 -17.03
N ASP A 25 -3.63 -11.74 -18.14
CA ASP A 25 -2.34 -11.48 -18.79
C ASP A 25 -2.36 -10.13 -19.52
N LYS A 26 -2.29 -9.07 -18.74
CA LYS A 26 -2.28 -7.69 -19.23
C LYS A 26 -1.27 -6.88 -18.42
N PRO A 27 -0.28 -6.25 -19.08
CA PRO A 27 0.77 -5.51 -18.39
C PRO A 27 0.23 -4.22 -17.77
N VAL A 28 0.93 -3.76 -16.72
CA VAL A 28 0.80 -2.43 -16.14
C VAL A 28 2.02 -1.61 -16.54
N SER A 29 1.79 -0.45 -17.15
CA SER A 29 2.85 0.43 -17.65
C SER A 29 3.48 1.28 -16.56
N ASP A 30 4.69 1.80 -16.82
CA ASP A 30 5.38 2.74 -15.93
C ASP A 30 4.56 4.01 -15.73
N ALA A 31 3.92 4.50 -16.78
CA ALA A 31 3.06 5.67 -16.70
C ALA A 31 1.86 5.45 -15.76
N GLN A 32 1.28 4.25 -15.73
CA GLN A 32 0.22 3.91 -14.78
C GLN A 32 0.74 3.86 -13.33
N LEU A 33 1.91 3.27 -13.10
CA LEU A 33 2.52 3.23 -11.77
C LEU A 33 2.90 4.64 -11.27
N GLN A 34 3.38 5.49 -12.17
CA GLN A 34 3.64 6.90 -11.85
C GLN A 34 2.33 7.63 -11.49
N ALA A 35 1.27 7.43 -12.26
CA ALA A 35 -0.04 8.04 -11.98
C ALA A 35 -0.63 7.54 -10.65
N VAL A 36 -0.45 6.26 -10.31
CA VAL A 36 -0.82 5.72 -8.99
C VAL A 36 -0.07 6.44 -7.88
N TRP A 37 1.25 6.64 -8.03
CA TRP A 37 2.05 7.39 -7.07
C TRP A 37 1.58 8.84 -6.93
N ASP A 38 1.29 9.52 -8.04
CA ASP A 38 0.88 10.92 -8.06
C ASP A 38 -0.45 11.18 -7.35
N LEU A 39 -1.36 10.20 -7.36
CA LEU A 39 -2.59 10.25 -6.58
C LEU A 39 -2.34 9.87 -5.11
N MET A 40 -1.65 8.76 -4.86
CA MET A 40 -1.46 8.23 -3.51
C MET A 40 -0.69 9.21 -2.62
N LYS A 41 0.32 9.91 -3.15
CA LYS A 41 1.14 10.87 -2.40
C LYS A 41 0.36 12.06 -1.85
N MET A 42 -0.85 12.33 -2.39
CA MET A 42 -1.71 13.45 -1.96
C MET A 42 -2.52 13.12 -0.69
N GLY A 43 -2.56 11.85 -0.29
CA GLY A 43 -3.23 11.44 0.94
C GLY A 43 -2.52 11.98 2.20
N PRO A 44 -3.26 12.46 3.22
CA PRO A 44 -2.68 13.07 4.41
C PRO A 44 -1.90 12.06 5.27
N THR A 45 -0.84 12.56 5.92
CA THR A 45 -0.08 11.86 6.95
C THR A 45 0.20 12.81 8.12
N SER A 46 0.47 12.27 9.31
CA SER A 46 0.83 13.05 10.49
C SER A 46 2.01 13.98 10.19
N ALA A 47 1.85 15.29 10.44
CA ALA A 47 2.89 16.28 10.13
C ALA A 47 3.44 16.17 8.69
N ASN A 48 2.62 15.74 7.74
CA ASN A 48 3.04 15.48 6.35
C ASN A 48 4.29 14.57 6.23
N CYS A 49 4.46 13.63 7.15
CA CYS A 49 5.72 12.87 7.29
C CYS A 49 5.99 11.87 6.17
N SER A 50 4.97 11.48 5.41
CA SER A 50 5.08 10.65 4.20
C SER A 50 6.13 9.51 4.29
N PRO A 51 6.04 8.59 5.27
CA PRO A 51 7.09 7.60 5.52
C PRO A 51 7.12 6.48 4.51
N ALA A 52 6.05 6.27 3.73
CA ALA A 52 5.98 5.14 2.82
C ALA A 52 7.06 5.19 1.73
N ARG A 53 7.59 4.00 1.43
CA ARG A 53 8.48 3.72 0.29
C ARG A 53 7.89 2.55 -0.47
N ILE A 54 7.84 2.66 -1.79
CA ILE A 54 7.18 1.66 -2.63
C ILE A 54 8.21 1.06 -3.58
N VAL A 55 8.30 -0.27 -3.59
CA VAL A 55 9.03 -1.00 -4.63
C VAL A 55 8.02 -1.76 -5.48
N PHE A 56 7.93 -1.42 -6.75
CA PHE A 56 7.10 -2.13 -7.73
C PHE A 56 7.89 -3.29 -8.34
N VAL A 57 7.63 -4.50 -7.85
CA VAL A 57 8.24 -5.75 -8.34
C VAL A 57 7.44 -6.24 -9.54
N ARG A 58 8.07 -6.22 -10.74
CA ARG A 58 7.43 -6.64 -12.01
C ARG A 58 8.33 -7.48 -12.92
N SER A 59 9.65 -7.40 -12.76
CA SER A 59 10.56 -8.26 -13.51
C SER A 59 10.52 -9.70 -13.00
N ALA A 60 10.85 -10.65 -13.88
CA ALA A 60 10.97 -12.06 -13.51
C ALA A 60 11.98 -12.25 -12.37
N GLU A 61 13.13 -11.58 -12.42
CA GLU A 61 14.15 -11.60 -11.40
C GLU A 61 13.62 -11.08 -10.05
N GLY A 62 12.94 -9.91 -10.04
CA GLY A 62 12.32 -9.35 -8.84
C GLY A 62 11.26 -10.28 -8.25
N LYS A 63 10.45 -10.93 -9.08
CA LYS A 63 9.46 -11.92 -8.65
C LYS A 63 10.13 -13.16 -8.04
N GLU A 64 11.18 -13.69 -8.64
CA GLU A 64 11.93 -14.82 -8.07
C GLU A 64 12.61 -14.45 -6.75
N LYS A 65 13.11 -13.22 -6.61
CA LYS A 65 13.64 -12.70 -5.34
C LYS A 65 12.56 -12.59 -4.25
N LEU A 66 11.32 -12.26 -4.62
CA LEU A 66 10.19 -12.18 -3.70
C LEU A 66 9.62 -13.56 -3.33
N ARG A 67 9.70 -14.55 -4.23
CA ARG A 67 9.12 -15.89 -4.09
C ARG A 67 9.37 -16.57 -2.72
N PRO A 68 10.61 -16.69 -2.21
CA PRO A 68 10.90 -17.40 -0.97
C PRO A 68 10.41 -16.68 0.29
N THR A 69 9.92 -15.45 0.17
CA THR A 69 9.40 -14.66 1.29
C THR A 69 7.89 -14.85 1.49
N LEU A 70 7.19 -15.44 0.51
CA LEU A 70 5.74 -15.51 0.48
C LEU A 70 5.22 -16.73 1.24
N SER A 71 4.13 -16.55 2.01
CA SER A 71 3.38 -17.69 2.53
C SER A 71 2.75 -18.49 1.38
N SER A 72 2.53 -19.80 1.60
CA SER A 72 2.00 -20.70 0.57
C SER A 72 0.69 -20.22 -0.05
N GLY A 73 -0.23 -19.66 0.75
CA GLY A 73 -1.52 -19.12 0.28
C GLY A 73 -1.42 -17.85 -0.58
N ASN A 74 -0.27 -17.16 -0.56
CA ASN A 74 -0.03 -15.95 -1.34
C ASN A 74 0.88 -16.18 -2.55
N LEU A 75 1.59 -17.31 -2.60
CA LEU A 75 2.61 -17.58 -3.60
C LEU A 75 2.07 -17.47 -5.04
N GLN A 76 1.07 -18.30 -5.37
CA GLN A 76 0.60 -18.38 -6.75
C GLN A 76 0.04 -17.06 -7.26
N LYS A 77 -0.83 -16.40 -6.50
CA LYS A 77 -1.46 -15.12 -6.90
C LYS A 77 -0.44 -13.97 -7.03
N THR A 78 0.63 -14.01 -6.25
CA THR A 78 1.70 -12.99 -6.32
C THR A 78 2.59 -13.23 -7.54
N MET A 79 2.94 -14.48 -7.83
CA MET A 79 3.75 -14.79 -9.00
C MET A 79 3.02 -14.51 -10.32
N GLN A 80 1.69 -14.65 -10.34
CA GLN A 80 0.85 -14.37 -11.51
C GLN A 80 0.53 -12.88 -11.70
N ALA A 81 0.58 -12.07 -10.64
CA ALA A 81 0.28 -10.65 -10.73
C ALA A 81 1.29 -9.93 -11.64
N PRO A 82 0.85 -9.02 -12.54
CA PRO A 82 1.78 -8.27 -13.39
C PRO A 82 2.73 -7.39 -12.57
N VAL A 83 2.25 -6.85 -11.44
CA VAL A 83 3.05 -6.04 -10.51
C VAL A 83 2.71 -6.42 -9.07
N THR A 84 3.72 -6.43 -8.20
CA THR A 84 3.52 -6.47 -6.75
C THR A 84 4.21 -5.27 -6.13
N ALA A 85 3.46 -4.38 -5.49
CA ALA A 85 4.01 -3.31 -4.70
C ALA A 85 4.41 -3.84 -3.33
N ILE A 86 5.68 -3.69 -2.95
CA ILE A 86 6.13 -3.82 -1.57
C ILE A 86 5.94 -2.44 -0.96
N VAL A 87 4.98 -2.31 -0.04
CA VAL A 87 4.82 -1.11 0.75
C VAL A 87 5.70 -1.23 1.98
N ALA A 88 6.67 -0.35 2.09
CA ALA A 88 7.59 -0.24 3.20
C ALA A 88 7.48 1.13 3.86
N TRP A 89 8.16 1.31 4.99
CA TRP A 89 8.40 2.64 5.56
C TRP A 89 9.89 2.89 5.74
N ASP A 90 10.26 4.14 5.65
CA ASP A 90 11.60 4.62 5.95
C ASP A 90 11.70 4.87 7.46
N SER A 91 12.60 4.18 8.16
CA SER A 91 12.82 4.36 9.60
C SER A 91 13.39 5.73 9.94
N ALA A 92 14.01 6.41 8.99
CA ALA A 92 14.56 7.76 9.12
C ALA A 92 13.69 8.82 8.40
N PHE A 93 12.37 8.57 8.22
CA PHE A 93 11.45 9.47 7.54
C PHE A 93 11.52 10.92 8.06
N TYR A 94 11.79 11.09 9.35
CA TYR A 94 11.87 12.39 10.01
C TYR A 94 13.00 13.27 9.50
N ASP A 95 14.00 12.72 8.83
CA ASP A 95 15.06 13.51 8.18
C ASP A 95 14.53 14.34 6.99
N ARG A 96 13.32 14.03 6.50
CA ARG A 96 12.63 14.80 5.46
C ARG A 96 11.70 15.88 6.01
N LEU A 97 11.40 15.88 7.30
CA LEU A 97 10.48 16.84 7.91
C LEU A 97 10.89 18.31 7.76
N PRO A 98 12.18 18.69 7.77
CA PRO A 98 12.54 20.09 7.49
C PRO A 98 12.02 20.61 6.15
N THR A 99 11.85 19.72 5.17
CA THR A 99 11.26 20.06 3.86
C THR A 99 9.75 19.82 3.82
N LEU A 100 9.28 18.70 4.38
CA LEU A 100 7.87 18.29 4.27
C LEU A 100 6.95 19.00 5.26
N PHE A 101 7.49 19.46 6.39
CA PHE A 101 6.78 20.20 7.43
C PHE A 101 7.62 21.37 7.95
N PRO A 102 7.76 22.47 7.16
CA PRO A 102 8.67 23.56 7.46
C PRO A 102 8.17 24.52 8.55
N HIS A 103 7.02 24.24 9.19
CA HIS A 103 6.39 25.15 10.17
C HIS A 103 7.02 25.07 11.58
N GLY A 104 7.94 24.15 11.82
CA GLY A 104 8.62 23.97 13.10
C GLY A 104 9.60 22.81 13.09
N ASP A 105 10.33 22.61 14.18
CA ASP A 105 11.28 21.49 14.34
C ASP A 105 10.55 20.17 14.68
N ALA A 106 9.76 19.68 13.72
CA ALA A 106 9.07 18.39 13.89
C ALA A 106 10.04 17.20 13.86
N ARG A 107 11.28 17.34 13.33
CA ARG A 107 12.29 16.31 13.34
C ARG A 107 12.67 15.91 14.78
N SER A 108 12.81 16.89 15.67
CA SER A 108 13.19 16.66 17.06
C SER A 108 12.19 15.77 17.84
N TRP A 109 10.92 15.75 17.45
CA TRP A 109 9.90 14.90 18.07
C TRP A 109 10.23 13.41 17.94
N PHE A 110 10.88 13.02 16.88
CA PHE A 110 11.15 11.62 16.54
C PHE A 110 12.58 11.20 16.89
N THR A 111 13.55 12.11 16.79
CA THR A 111 14.95 11.80 17.15
C THR A 111 15.13 11.51 18.63
N SER A 112 14.26 12.05 19.50
CA SER A 112 14.26 11.81 20.93
C SER A 112 13.49 10.56 21.36
N SER A 113 12.69 9.95 20.46
CA SER A 113 11.86 8.79 20.77
C SER A 113 11.78 7.81 19.61
N PRO A 114 12.69 6.84 19.54
CA PRO A 114 12.69 5.80 18.49
C PRO A 114 11.35 5.03 18.41
N GLN A 115 10.73 4.77 19.56
CA GLN A 115 9.42 4.08 19.60
C GLN A 115 8.33 4.91 18.93
N LEU A 116 8.27 6.22 19.21
CA LEU A 116 7.31 7.12 18.55
C LEU A 116 7.56 7.20 17.05
N ALA A 117 8.84 7.22 16.66
CA ALA A 117 9.22 7.23 15.24
C ALA A 117 8.73 5.96 14.53
N GLU A 118 8.98 4.78 15.09
CA GLU A 118 8.54 3.51 14.51
C GLU A 118 7.01 3.42 14.42
N GLU A 119 6.30 3.74 15.51
CA GLU A 119 4.83 3.74 15.54
C GLU A 119 4.25 4.71 14.50
N THR A 120 4.80 5.91 14.40
CA THR A 120 4.37 6.91 13.42
C THR A 120 4.64 6.45 12.00
N ALA A 121 5.82 5.91 11.72
CA ALA A 121 6.18 5.41 10.41
C ALA A 121 5.25 4.25 9.98
N PHE A 122 5.04 3.27 10.85
CA PHE A 122 4.17 2.13 10.59
C PHE A 122 2.71 2.56 10.36
N ARG A 123 2.14 3.39 11.27
CA ARG A 123 0.76 3.89 11.16
C ARG A 123 0.55 4.66 9.85
N ASN A 124 1.45 5.58 9.53
CA ASN A 124 1.29 6.43 8.35
C ASN A 124 1.62 5.70 7.04
N SER A 125 2.53 4.73 7.03
CA SER A 125 2.72 3.87 5.87
C SER A 125 1.49 2.98 5.60
N SER A 126 0.77 2.57 6.65
CA SER A 126 -0.50 1.82 6.50
C SER A 126 -1.61 2.70 5.91
N LEU A 127 -1.71 3.98 6.32
CA LEU A 127 -2.58 4.95 5.66
C LEU A 127 -2.22 5.12 4.18
N GLN A 128 -0.94 5.29 3.87
CA GLN A 128 -0.47 5.44 2.50
C GLN A 128 -0.69 4.17 1.66
N ALA A 129 -0.64 2.98 2.28
CA ALA A 129 -1.02 1.74 1.60
C ALA A 129 -2.52 1.72 1.22
N ALA A 130 -3.40 2.26 2.07
CA ALA A 130 -4.81 2.42 1.70
C ALA A 130 -4.97 3.41 0.54
N TYR A 131 -4.22 4.52 0.54
CA TYR A 131 -4.22 5.47 -0.58
C TYR A 131 -3.72 4.83 -1.88
N LEU A 132 -2.69 3.96 -1.81
CA LEU A 132 -2.24 3.17 -2.96
C LEU A 132 -3.38 2.31 -3.55
N ILE A 133 -4.13 1.60 -2.69
CA ILE A 133 -5.25 0.76 -3.11
C ILE A 133 -6.32 1.60 -3.81
N PHE A 134 -6.70 2.74 -3.23
CA PHE A 134 -7.70 3.63 -3.83
C PHE A 134 -7.19 4.30 -5.11
N ALA A 135 -5.93 4.70 -5.18
CA ALA A 135 -5.32 5.25 -6.39
C ALA A 135 -5.32 4.21 -7.53
N CYS A 136 -4.96 2.95 -7.25
CA CYS A 136 -5.07 1.87 -8.23
C CYS A 136 -6.51 1.74 -8.77
N ARG A 137 -7.50 1.66 -7.88
CA ARG A 137 -8.92 1.53 -8.26
C ARG A 137 -9.40 2.72 -9.08
N ALA A 138 -9.03 3.94 -8.69
CA ALA A 138 -9.39 5.17 -9.42
C ALA A 138 -8.83 5.18 -10.85
N LEU A 139 -7.73 4.47 -11.08
CA LEU A 139 -7.06 4.34 -12.38
C LEU A 139 -7.42 3.04 -13.14
N GLY A 140 -8.43 2.31 -12.67
CA GLY A 140 -8.92 1.08 -13.30
C GLY A 140 -7.99 -0.12 -13.11
N LEU A 141 -7.16 -0.12 -12.08
CA LEU A 141 -6.35 -1.26 -11.66
C LEU A 141 -6.99 -1.95 -10.47
N ASP A 142 -7.04 -3.26 -10.51
CA ASP A 142 -7.45 -4.08 -9.37
C ASP A 142 -6.28 -4.32 -8.42
N THR A 143 -6.61 -4.62 -7.15
CA THR A 143 -5.62 -4.83 -6.10
C THR A 143 -5.87 -6.12 -5.32
N GLY A 144 -4.77 -6.70 -4.83
CA GLY A 144 -4.77 -7.83 -3.91
C GLY A 144 -3.82 -7.57 -2.74
N PRO A 145 -4.24 -6.80 -1.71
CA PRO A 145 -3.41 -6.55 -0.53
C PRO A 145 -3.26 -7.81 0.32
N MET A 146 -2.08 -7.99 0.93
CA MET A 146 -1.76 -9.15 1.76
C MET A 146 -0.67 -8.83 2.77
N SER A 147 -0.72 -9.52 3.93
CA SER A 147 0.29 -9.50 4.98
C SER A 147 0.94 -10.88 5.23
N GLY A 148 0.52 -11.91 4.49
CA GLY A 148 1.08 -13.26 4.61
C GLY A 148 2.40 -13.42 3.86
N PHE A 149 3.46 -12.87 4.41
CA PHE A 149 4.84 -12.99 3.95
C PHE A 149 5.82 -12.82 5.12
N ASP A 150 7.05 -13.26 4.94
CA ASP A 150 8.13 -13.11 5.89
C ASP A 150 8.78 -11.72 5.71
N ARG A 151 8.51 -10.82 6.65
CA ARG A 151 8.99 -9.43 6.58
C ARG A 151 10.52 -9.35 6.65
N GLU A 152 11.15 -10.16 7.51
CA GLU A 152 12.61 -10.14 7.67
C GLU A 152 13.30 -10.56 6.37
N LYS A 153 12.75 -11.57 5.69
CA LYS A 153 13.27 -12.00 4.38
C LYS A 153 13.04 -10.95 3.29
N VAL A 154 11.88 -10.26 3.28
CA VAL A 154 11.65 -9.15 2.35
C VAL A 154 12.63 -8.02 2.61
N ASP A 155 12.81 -7.63 3.87
CA ASP A 155 13.73 -6.55 4.26
C ASP A 155 15.16 -6.90 3.88
N ALA A 156 15.64 -8.12 4.16
CA ALA A 156 16.96 -8.59 3.76
C ALA A 156 17.12 -8.63 2.22
N ALA A 157 16.07 -9.04 1.50
CA ALA A 157 16.14 -9.15 0.05
C ALA A 157 16.09 -7.79 -0.67
N PHE A 158 15.28 -6.85 -0.21
CA PHE A 158 14.97 -5.61 -0.96
C PHE A 158 15.49 -4.34 -0.30
N PHE A 159 15.79 -4.35 1.00
CA PHE A 159 16.05 -3.14 1.79
C PHE A 159 17.33 -3.20 2.63
N ALA A 160 18.23 -4.16 2.37
CA ALA A 160 19.47 -4.32 3.13
C ALA A 160 20.32 -3.03 3.19
N ASP A 161 20.30 -2.24 2.10
CA ASP A 161 21.18 -1.08 1.94
C ASP A 161 20.52 0.27 2.32
N ASN A 162 19.21 0.29 2.60
CA ASN A 162 18.49 1.56 2.79
C ASN A 162 17.71 1.68 4.11
N GLY A 163 17.69 0.63 4.92
CA GLY A 163 17.06 0.64 6.24
C GLY A 163 15.52 0.71 6.22
N TRP A 164 14.89 0.51 5.06
CA TRP A 164 13.43 0.46 4.96
C TRP A 164 12.89 -0.83 5.57
N LYS A 165 11.65 -0.80 6.02
CA LYS A 165 10.97 -1.93 6.65
C LYS A 165 9.66 -2.22 5.95
N SER A 166 9.47 -3.47 5.54
CA SER A 166 8.24 -3.89 4.86
C SER A 166 7.02 -3.85 5.78
N ASN A 167 5.89 -3.39 5.25
CA ASN A 167 4.59 -3.34 5.92
C ASN A 167 3.64 -4.37 5.34
N LEU A 168 3.27 -4.21 4.08
CA LEU A 168 2.39 -5.14 3.37
C LEU A 168 2.76 -5.22 1.88
N LEU A 169 2.27 -6.26 1.23
CA LEU A 169 2.35 -6.42 -0.22
C LEU A 169 0.99 -6.11 -0.85
N VAL A 170 1.01 -5.46 -2.02
CA VAL A 170 -0.21 -5.22 -2.80
C VAL A 170 0.05 -5.69 -4.23
N ASN A 171 -0.58 -6.78 -4.64
CA ASN A 171 -0.61 -7.15 -6.05
C ASN A 171 -1.48 -6.16 -6.81
N ASN A 172 -1.02 -5.71 -7.97
CA ASN A 172 -1.71 -4.74 -8.82
C ASN A 172 -1.75 -5.24 -10.25
N GLY A 173 -2.88 -5.01 -10.91
CA GLY A 173 -3.08 -5.41 -12.30
C GLY A 173 -4.55 -5.39 -12.69
N TYR A 174 -4.90 -6.24 -13.64
CA TYR A 174 -6.28 -6.45 -14.08
C TYR A 174 -6.75 -7.79 -13.55
N GLY A 175 -7.68 -7.76 -12.61
CA GLY A 175 -8.16 -8.95 -11.93
C GLY A 175 -8.97 -9.87 -12.84
N ASP A 176 -8.82 -11.17 -12.65
CA ASP A 176 -9.66 -12.18 -13.31
C ASP A 176 -10.97 -12.33 -12.51
N PRO A 177 -12.12 -11.91 -13.06
CA PRO A 177 -13.40 -12.02 -12.35
C PRO A 177 -13.81 -13.48 -12.09
N GLY A 178 -13.33 -14.43 -12.89
CA GLY A 178 -13.58 -15.86 -12.69
C GLY A 178 -12.88 -16.45 -11.47
N LYS A 179 -11.96 -15.71 -10.84
CA LYS A 179 -11.21 -16.14 -9.64
C LYS A 179 -11.59 -15.35 -8.38
N LEU A 180 -12.69 -14.61 -8.42
CA LEU A 180 -13.20 -13.92 -7.24
C LEU A 180 -13.91 -14.87 -6.29
N TYR A 181 -13.62 -14.73 -5.00
CA TYR A 181 -14.41 -15.37 -3.94
C TYR A 181 -15.71 -14.59 -3.68
N GLY A 182 -16.65 -15.20 -2.98
CA GLY A 182 -17.84 -14.52 -2.48
C GLY A 182 -17.46 -13.31 -1.60
N ARG A 183 -18.28 -12.26 -1.64
CA ARG A 183 -18.07 -11.09 -0.75
C ARG A 183 -18.36 -11.50 0.69
N LEU A 184 -17.39 -11.30 1.56
CA LEU A 184 -17.53 -11.52 2.99
C LEU A 184 -18.34 -10.39 3.64
N PRO A 185 -19.03 -10.65 4.77
CA PRO A 185 -19.79 -9.64 5.51
C PRO A 185 -18.89 -8.53 6.06
N ARG A 186 -19.51 -7.46 6.48
CA ARG A 186 -18.90 -6.37 7.26
C ARG A 186 -19.71 -6.19 8.52
N LEU A 187 -19.07 -5.65 9.56
CA LEU A 187 -19.77 -5.23 10.76
C LEU A 187 -20.82 -4.17 10.41
N SER A 188 -21.94 -4.18 11.11
CA SER A 188 -22.91 -3.11 11.06
C SER A 188 -22.36 -1.83 11.73
N PHE A 189 -23.04 -0.71 11.51
CA PHE A 189 -22.66 0.55 12.18
C PHE A 189 -22.65 0.39 13.72
N ASP A 190 -23.68 -0.23 14.27
CA ASP A 190 -23.85 -0.38 15.71
C ASP A 190 -22.85 -1.33 16.37
N GLU A 191 -22.28 -2.27 15.59
CA GLU A 191 -21.21 -3.16 16.06
C GLU A 191 -19.84 -2.47 16.06
N ALA A 192 -19.65 -1.45 15.23
CA ALA A 192 -18.33 -0.85 14.99
C ALA A 192 -18.22 0.60 15.47
N CYS A 193 -19.35 1.30 15.69
CA CYS A 193 -19.39 2.73 15.95
C CYS A 193 -20.22 3.05 17.18
N LEU A 194 -19.81 4.09 17.88
CA LEU A 194 -20.59 4.72 18.96
C LEU A 194 -20.75 6.20 18.62
N LEU A 195 -21.96 6.72 18.87
CA LEU A 195 -22.24 8.16 18.87
C LEU A 195 -22.11 8.66 20.30
N ALA A 196 -21.16 9.56 20.57
CA ALA A 196 -20.86 10.11 21.89
C ALA A 196 -21.12 11.61 21.94
#